data_dc640a9e52c1e02f4858a56677af3d8a
#
_entry.id   dc640a9e52c1e02f4858a56677af3d8a
#
_cell.length_a   1.000
_cell.length_b   1.000
_cell.length_c   1.000
_cell.angle_alpha   90.00
_cell.angle_beta   90.00
_cell.angle_gamma   90.00
#
_symmetry.space_group_name_H-M   'P 1'
#
loop_
_entity.id
_entity.type
_entity.pdbx_description
1 polymer ?
#
loop_
_entity_poly.entity_id
_entity_poly.type
_entity_poly.pdbx_seq_one_letter_code
_entity_poly.pdbx_strand_id
1 'polypeptide(L)' 'MTESEQATLEQALMQFGVPAEKAPDMATQLDKRAQQLAAEGERTHEQALIHLLKLMKTAHEERDQRHD' A
#
# COMPACT_ATOMS: atom_id res chain seq x y z
N MET A 1 9.25 0.01 -10.31
CA MET A 1 7.79 -0.15 -10.45
C MET A 1 7.34 0.43 -11.78
N THR A 2 6.48 -0.26 -12.49
CA THR A 2 5.96 0.22 -13.77
C THR A 2 4.82 1.22 -13.55
N GLU A 3 4.47 1.96 -14.60
CA GLU A 3 3.34 2.89 -14.52
C GLU A 3 2.05 2.17 -14.19
N SER A 4 1.85 0.96 -14.71
CA SER A 4 0.66 0.16 -14.40
C SER A 4 0.58 -0.20 -12.93
N GLU A 5 1.69 -0.62 -12.34
CA GLU A 5 1.74 -0.94 -10.93
C GLU A 5 1.51 0.30 -10.07
N GLN A 6 2.09 1.42 -10.48
CA GLN A 6 1.90 2.69 -9.79
C GLN A 6 0.42 3.09 -9.79
N ALA A 7 -0.23 3.02 -10.95
CA ALA A 7 -1.64 3.37 -11.07
C ALA A 7 -2.51 2.44 -10.23
N THR A 8 -2.24 1.14 -10.27
CA THR A 8 -2.98 0.16 -9.47
C THR A 8 -2.85 0.46 -7.98
N LEU A 9 -1.64 0.76 -7.54
CA LEU A 9 -1.38 1.06 -6.14
C LEU A 9 -2.08 2.34 -5.70
N GLU A 10 -2.04 3.37 -6.55
CA GLU A 10 -2.75 4.62 -6.27
C GLU A 10 -4.25 4.41 -6.15
N GLN A 11 -4.83 3.61 -7.05
CA GLN A 11 -6.26 3.30 -6.99
C GLN A 11 -6.63 2.56 -5.71
N ALA A 12 -5.80 1.60 -5.30
CA ALA A 12 -6.04 0.87 -4.07
C ALA A 12 -6.01 1.82 -2.86
N LEU A 13 -5.07 2.75 -2.84
CA LEU A 13 -4.97 3.73 -1.77
C LEU A 13 -6.19 4.63 -1.72
N MET A 14 -6.68 5.06 -2.88
CA MET A 14 -7.88 5.89 -2.92
C MET A 14 -9.11 5.14 -2.40
N GLN A 15 -9.18 3.84 -2.64
CA GLN A 15 -10.26 3.02 -2.10
C GLN A 15 -10.21 2.95 -0.57
N PHE A 16 -9.02 3.09 0.01
CA PHE A 16 -8.86 3.13 1.46
C PHE A 16 -9.10 4.52 2.06
N GLY A 17 -9.49 5.48 1.23
CA GLY A 17 -9.80 6.82 1.69
C GLY A 17 -8.65 7.82 1.54
N VAL A 18 -7.57 7.45 0.88
CA VAL A 18 -6.46 8.36 0.63
C VAL A 18 -6.87 9.35 -0.46
N PRO A 19 -6.70 10.66 -0.24
CA PRO A 19 -7.02 11.64 -1.27
C PRO A 19 -6.19 11.42 -2.54
N ALA A 20 -6.80 11.67 -3.69
CA ALA A 20 -6.11 11.50 -4.97
C ALA A 20 -4.81 12.33 -5.04
N GLU A 21 -4.78 13.47 -4.37
CA GLU A 21 -3.61 14.34 -4.34
C GLU A 21 -2.42 13.67 -3.65
N LYS A 22 -2.69 12.83 -2.66
CA LYS A 22 -1.65 12.19 -1.84
C LYS A 22 -1.37 10.76 -2.28
N ALA A 23 -2.25 10.16 -3.08
CA ALA A 23 -2.08 8.78 -3.49
C ALA A 23 -0.73 8.53 -4.18
N PRO A 24 -0.25 9.38 -5.11
CA PRO A 24 1.05 9.16 -5.75
C PRO A 24 2.20 9.12 -4.75
N ASP A 25 2.22 10.04 -3.80
CA ASP A 25 3.29 10.10 -2.80
C ASP A 25 3.28 8.87 -1.92
N MET A 26 2.10 8.46 -1.46
CA MET A 26 1.98 7.28 -0.63
C MET A 26 2.35 6.01 -1.39
N ALA A 27 1.97 5.93 -2.67
CA ALA A 27 2.34 4.80 -3.50
C ALA A 27 3.86 4.70 -3.62
N THR A 28 4.54 5.82 -3.81
CA THR A 28 5.99 5.85 -3.88
C THR A 28 6.62 5.37 -2.57
N GLN A 29 6.10 5.82 -1.45
CA GLN A 29 6.61 5.41 -0.14
C GLN A 29 6.39 3.92 0.10
N LEU A 30 5.23 3.39 -0.28
CA LEU A 30 4.96 1.97 -0.16
C LEU A 30 5.90 1.16 -1.04
N ASP A 31 6.17 1.65 -2.24
CA ASP A 31 7.10 0.97 -3.14
C ASP A 31 8.50 0.89 -2.53
N LYS A 32 8.98 1.99 -1.96
CA LYS A 32 10.29 2.00 -1.32
C LYS A 32 10.35 1.01 -0.16
N ARG A 33 9.30 0.99 0.65
CA ARG A 33 9.25 0.06 1.78
C ARG A 33 9.19 -1.39 1.29
N ALA A 34 8.43 -1.64 0.23
CA ALA A 34 8.37 -2.97 -0.35
C ALA A 34 9.72 -3.42 -0.89
N GLN A 35 10.47 -2.50 -1.49
CA GLN A 35 11.82 -2.80 -1.96
C GLN A 35 12.74 -3.18 -0.81
N GLN A 36 12.62 -2.49 0.31
CA GLN A 36 13.41 -2.81 1.50
C GLN A 36 13.07 -4.20 2.03
N LEU A 37 11.78 -4.53 2.10
CA LEU A 37 11.36 -5.84 2.57
C LEU A 37 11.84 -6.95 1.64
N ALA A 38 11.79 -6.69 0.34
CA ALA A 38 12.28 -7.65 -0.65
C ALA A 38 13.79 -7.83 -0.54
N ALA A 39 14.53 -6.76 -0.25
CA ALA A 39 15.98 -6.81 -0.11
C ALA A 39 16.40 -7.64 1.11
N GLU A 40 15.55 -7.75 2.11
CA GLU A 40 15.80 -8.60 3.26
C GLU A 40 15.68 -10.09 2.94
N GLY A 41 15.19 -10.41 1.75
CA GLY A 41 15.17 -11.78 1.25
C GLY A 41 13.98 -12.63 1.66
N GLU A 42 13.06 -12.09 2.43
CA GLU A 42 11.92 -12.87 2.90
C GLU A 42 10.76 -12.87 1.92
N ARG A 43 10.67 -11.85 1.07
CA ARG A 43 9.55 -11.67 0.15
C ARG A 43 10.02 -11.07 -1.15
N THR A 44 9.25 -11.32 -2.22
CA THR A 44 9.44 -10.58 -3.46
C THR A 44 8.86 -9.17 -3.29
N HIS A 45 9.23 -8.27 -4.20
CA HIS A 45 8.68 -6.91 -4.20
C HIS A 45 7.15 -6.92 -4.26
N GLU A 46 6.60 -7.76 -5.12
CA GLU A 46 5.15 -7.88 -5.26
C GLU A 46 4.49 -8.40 -3.98
N GLN A 47 5.08 -9.41 -3.36
CA GLN A 47 4.57 -9.96 -2.11
C GLN A 47 4.62 -8.92 -1.00
N ALA A 48 5.68 -8.12 -0.96
CA ALA A 48 5.82 -7.07 0.04
C ALA A 48 4.76 -6.00 -0.13
N LEU A 49 4.46 -5.60 -1.37
CA LEU A 49 3.39 -4.64 -1.66
C LEU A 49 2.05 -5.16 -1.19
N ILE A 50 1.74 -6.41 -1.50
CA ILE A 50 0.49 -7.04 -1.08
C ILE A 50 0.39 -7.06 0.44
N HIS A 51 1.48 -7.41 1.10
CA HIS A 51 1.52 -7.45 2.57
C HIS A 51 1.21 -6.07 3.17
N LEU A 52 1.85 -5.03 2.65
CA LEU A 52 1.64 -3.67 3.14
C LEU A 52 0.20 -3.21 2.91
N LEU A 53 -0.36 -3.52 1.75
CA LEU A 53 -1.76 -3.17 1.47
C LEU A 53 -2.72 -3.90 2.41
N LYS A 54 -2.44 -5.16 2.73
CA LYS A 54 -3.27 -5.90 3.68
C LYS A 54 -3.21 -5.29 5.08
N LEU A 55 -2.04 -4.85 5.50
CA LEU A 55 -1.90 -4.18 6.79
C LEU A 55 -2.72 -2.89 6.83
N MET A 56 -2.70 -2.12 5.77
CA MET A 56 -3.49 -0.90 5.67
C MET A 56 -4.98 -1.19 5.71
N LYS A 57 -5.40 -2.23 5.00
CA LYS A 57 -6.80 -2.63 4.98
C LYS A 57 -7.26 -3.05 6.37
N THR A 58 -6.47 -3.85 7.06
CA THR A 58 -6.80 -4.29 8.42
C THR A 58 -6.93 -3.10 9.37
N ALA A 59 -6.00 -2.17 9.30
CA ALA A 59 -6.04 -0.97 10.13
C ALA A 59 -7.29 -0.14 9.85
N HIS A 60 -7.66 -0.02 8.57
CA HIS A 60 -8.86 0.71 8.17
C HIS A 60 -10.13 0.03 8.71
N GLU A 61 -10.20 -1.29 8.58
CA GLU A 61 -11.34 -2.05 9.08
C GLU A 61 -11.46 -1.97 10.60
N GLU A 62 -10.35 -2.01 11.31
CA GLU A 62 -10.33 -1.88 12.75
C GLU A 62 -10.83 -0.51 13.19
N ARG A 63 -10.49 0.53 12.45
CA ARG A 63 -10.98 1.87 12.75
C ARG A 63 -12.48 1.95 12.61
N ASP A 64 -13.03 1.34 11.57
CA ASP A 64 -14.47 1.31 11.36
C ASP A 64 -15.16 0.58 12.50
N GLN A 65 -14.60 -0.54 12.96
CA GLN A 65 -15.17 -1.32 14.04
C GLN A 65 -15.12 -0.59 15.37
N ARG A 66 -14.13 0.26 15.57
CA ARG A 66 -14.00 1.02 16.80
C ARG A 66 -14.93 2.22 16.88
N HIS A 67 -15.60 2.51 15.82
CA HIS A 67 -16.41 3.70 15.71
C HIS A 67 -17.76 3.57 16.43
N ASP A 68 -17.98 2.58 17.17
CA ASP A 68 -19.22 2.40 17.93
C ASP A 68 -19.41 3.49 18.99
#